data_bbadc31d699d58ea6bc02d7dbb4ea8ea
#
_entry.id   bbadc31d699d58ea6bc02d7dbb4ea8ea
#
_cell.length_a   1.000
_cell.length_b   1.000
_cell.length_c   1.000
_cell.angle_alpha   90.00
_cell.angle_beta   90.00
_cell.angle_gamma   90.00
#
_symmetry.space_group_name_H-M   'P 1'
#
loop_
_entity.id
_entity.type
_entity.pdbx_description
1 polymer ?
#
loop_
_entity_poly.entity_id
_entity_poly.type
_entity_poly.pdbx_seq_one_letter_code
_entity_poly.pdbx_strand_id
1 'polypeptide(L)'
;YTDSDGQARGYLLKGTTFVPLPYYPGALWDMAYGVNNAGTIVGVYYGEDQLVHGYSLAGTTYTPIDYPGASTTWAYGINNAGTIVGFYIDASGTHGFSLNGTAWAPLDYPGATSTRAHGINDGGTIVGYYKDISGTSHGFSFDGNAWSNLDYPGAPDTRAHGINNPGVIAGAWYEG
;
A
#
# COMPACT_ATOMS: atom_id res chain seq x y z
N TYR A 1 -15.28 6.18 -6.47
CA TYR A 1 -16.61 6.80 -6.49
C TYR A 1 -17.56 6.01 -5.60
N THR A 2 -18.65 6.61 -5.16
CA THR A 2 -19.71 5.90 -4.45
C THR A 2 -20.82 5.56 -5.42
N ASP A 3 -21.35 4.32 -5.34
CA ASP A 3 -22.47 3.86 -6.15
C ASP A 3 -23.84 4.35 -5.62
N SER A 4 -24.94 3.87 -6.24
CA SER A 4 -26.31 4.19 -5.83
C SER A 4 -26.64 3.81 -4.39
N ASP A 5 -25.92 2.85 -3.83
CA ASP A 5 -26.11 2.32 -2.46
C ASP A 5 -25.22 3.03 -1.44
N GLY A 6 -24.48 4.07 -1.90
CA GLY A 6 -23.56 4.86 -1.08
C GLY A 6 -22.22 4.15 -0.77
N GLN A 7 -21.94 3.03 -1.45
CA GLN A 7 -20.73 2.24 -1.24
C GLN A 7 -19.55 2.76 -2.09
N ALA A 8 -18.36 2.80 -1.50
CA ALA A 8 -17.12 3.10 -2.24
C ALA A 8 -16.80 1.94 -3.20
N ARG A 9 -16.45 2.28 -4.45
CA ARG A 9 -16.16 1.31 -5.51
C ARG A 9 -14.80 1.59 -6.14
N GLY A 10 -14.01 0.53 -6.34
CA GLY A 10 -12.84 0.57 -7.19
C GLY A 10 -13.19 0.70 -8.67
N TYR A 11 -12.31 1.27 -9.46
CA TYR A 11 -12.42 1.33 -10.91
C TYR A 11 -11.06 1.22 -11.60
N LEU A 12 -11.07 0.80 -12.86
CA LEU A 12 -9.96 0.94 -13.78
C LEU A 12 -10.28 2.01 -14.81
N LEU A 13 -9.30 2.84 -15.16
CA LEU A 13 -9.38 3.74 -16.30
C LEU A 13 -8.44 3.21 -17.40
N LYS A 14 -9.01 2.80 -18.54
CA LYS A 14 -8.27 2.38 -19.74
C LYS A 14 -8.48 3.41 -20.85
N GLY A 15 -7.46 4.22 -21.14
CA GLY A 15 -7.61 5.38 -21.98
C GLY A 15 -8.62 6.37 -21.41
N THR A 16 -9.79 6.49 -22.02
CA THR A 16 -10.90 7.34 -21.53
C THR A 16 -12.08 6.56 -20.96
N THR A 17 -11.98 5.22 -20.90
CA THR A 17 -13.07 4.35 -20.47
C THR A 17 -12.90 3.93 -19.03
N PHE A 18 -13.88 4.27 -18.19
CA PHE A 18 -13.97 3.77 -16.83
C PHE A 18 -14.60 2.39 -16.82
N VAL A 19 -13.95 1.43 -16.17
CA VAL A 19 -14.43 0.08 -15.94
C VAL A 19 -14.58 -0.13 -14.44
N PRO A 20 -15.82 -0.30 -13.92
CA PRO A 20 -16.00 -0.60 -12.51
C PRO A 20 -15.39 -1.97 -12.19
N LEU A 21 -14.73 -2.06 -11.05
CA LEU A 21 -14.23 -3.35 -10.56
C LEU A 21 -15.38 -4.15 -9.93
N PRO A 22 -15.38 -5.48 -10.07
CA PRO A 22 -16.30 -6.31 -9.31
C PRO A 22 -16.01 -6.17 -7.81
N TYR A 23 -17.00 -6.37 -6.96
CA TYR A 23 -16.80 -6.40 -5.51
C TYR A 23 -15.99 -7.61 -5.09
N TYR A 24 -15.15 -7.43 -4.08
CA TYR A 24 -14.57 -8.58 -3.38
C TYR A 24 -15.72 -9.39 -2.75
N PRO A 25 -15.82 -10.70 -3.01
CA PRO A 25 -16.94 -11.51 -2.53
C PRO A 25 -17.08 -11.47 -1.00
N GLY A 26 -18.24 -11.05 -0.50
CA GLY A 26 -18.52 -10.94 0.94
C GLY A 26 -17.96 -9.68 1.62
N ALA A 27 -17.37 -8.74 0.88
CA ALA A 27 -16.90 -7.49 1.45
C ALA A 27 -18.06 -6.52 1.76
N LEU A 28 -17.91 -5.77 2.84
CA LEU A 28 -18.78 -4.63 3.15
C LEU A 28 -18.40 -3.38 2.35
N TRP A 29 -17.09 -3.22 2.05
CA TRP A 29 -16.55 -2.26 1.08
C TRP A 29 -15.18 -2.75 0.62
N ASP A 30 -14.73 -2.29 -0.54
CA ASP A 30 -13.39 -2.51 -1.07
C ASP A 30 -12.81 -1.27 -1.75
N MET A 31 -11.48 -1.20 -1.83
CA MET A 31 -10.74 -0.14 -2.50
C MET A 31 -9.54 -0.72 -3.25
N ALA A 32 -9.35 -0.27 -4.49
CA ALA A 32 -8.16 -0.56 -5.29
C ALA A 32 -7.14 0.56 -5.15
N TYR A 33 -5.87 0.22 -4.96
CA TYR A 33 -4.78 1.17 -4.78
C TYR A 33 -3.69 1.09 -5.85
N GLY A 34 -3.25 -0.10 -6.19
CA GLY A 34 -2.15 -0.32 -7.13
C GLY A 34 -2.54 -1.21 -8.30
N VAL A 35 -1.89 -1.00 -9.43
CA VAL A 35 -2.04 -1.85 -10.63
C VAL A 35 -0.71 -1.95 -11.35
N ASN A 36 -0.34 -3.17 -11.80
CA ASN A 36 0.84 -3.38 -12.63
C ASN A 36 0.49 -3.48 -14.12
N ASN A 37 1.50 -3.60 -14.99
CA ASN A 37 1.31 -3.69 -16.44
C ASN A 37 0.58 -4.96 -16.90
N ALA A 38 0.61 -6.04 -16.11
CA ALA A 38 -0.16 -7.25 -16.38
C ALA A 38 -1.67 -7.07 -16.07
N GLY A 39 -2.05 -5.94 -15.46
CA GLY A 39 -3.41 -5.65 -15.04
C GLY A 39 -3.78 -6.30 -13.71
N THR A 40 -2.81 -6.81 -12.96
CA THR A 40 -3.04 -7.25 -11.58
C THR A 40 -3.21 -6.03 -10.69
N ILE A 41 -4.31 -6.00 -9.96
CA ILE A 41 -4.68 -4.92 -9.04
C ILE A 41 -4.42 -5.38 -7.62
N VAL A 42 -3.99 -4.48 -6.75
CA VAL A 42 -3.94 -4.70 -5.30
C VAL A 42 -4.78 -3.65 -4.60
N GLY A 43 -5.31 -4.03 -3.44
CA GLY A 43 -6.17 -3.17 -2.66
C GLY A 43 -6.52 -3.78 -1.31
N VAL A 44 -7.60 -3.29 -0.75
CA VAL A 44 -8.13 -3.75 0.54
C VAL A 44 -9.63 -3.97 0.45
N TYR A 45 -10.12 -4.85 1.31
CA TYR A 45 -11.55 -4.99 1.57
C TYR A 45 -11.80 -5.02 3.09
N TYR A 46 -12.99 -4.63 3.49
CA TYR A 46 -13.47 -4.72 4.86
C TYR A 46 -14.43 -5.90 4.97
N GLY A 47 -14.08 -6.87 5.77
CA GLY A 47 -14.81 -8.12 5.91
C GLY A 47 -15.97 -8.05 6.91
N GLU A 48 -16.79 -9.10 6.94
CA GLU A 48 -17.86 -9.28 7.94
C GLU A 48 -17.30 -9.47 9.36
N ASP A 49 -16.04 -9.88 9.48
CA ASP A 49 -15.28 -9.97 10.75
C ASP A 49 -14.87 -8.60 11.30
N GLN A 50 -15.20 -7.51 10.59
CA GLN A 50 -14.88 -6.13 10.94
C GLN A 50 -13.38 -5.81 10.89
N LEU A 51 -12.62 -6.54 10.07
CA LEU A 51 -11.21 -6.32 9.84
C LEU A 51 -10.94 -5.86 8.39
N VAL A 52 -9.80 -5.19 8.20
CA VAL A 52 -9.34 -4.81 6.88
C VAL A 52 -8.32 -5.84 6.40
N HIS A 53 -8.57 -6.40 5.23
CA HIS A 53 -7.77 -7.40 4.57
C HIS A 53 -7.20 -6.85 3.26
N GLY A 54 -5.99 -7.24 2.92
CA GLY A 54 -5.44 -7.00 1.59
C GLY A 54 -6.01 -7.98 0.56
N TYR A 55 -5.99 -7.58 -0.71
CA TYR A 55 -6.26 -8.49 -1.82
C TYR A 55 -5.39 -8.19 -3.04
N SER A 56 -5.25 -9.20 -3.89
CA SER A 56 -4.89 -9.02 -5.29
C SER A 56 -6.01 -9.52 -6.19
N LEU A 57 -6.22 -8.86 -7.34
CA LEU A 57 -7.19 -9.22 -8.37
C LEU A 57 -6.49 -9.38 -9.71
N ALA A 58 -6.46 -10.60 -10.24
CA ALA A 58 -5.94 -10.93 -11.56
C ALA A 58 -7.09 -11.40 -12.46
N GLY A 59 -7.44 -10.60 -13.47
CA GLY A 59 -8.65 -10.84 -14.27
C GLY A 59 -9.91 -10.75 -13.42
N THR A 60 -10.52 -11.89 -13.09
CA THR A 60 -11.71 -12.00 -12.22
C THR A 60 -11.42 -12.75 -10.92
N THR A 61 -10.16 -13.16 -10.69
CA THR A 61 -9.79 -13.97 -9.54
C THR A 61 -9.22 -13.09 -8.43
N TYR A 62 -9.89 -13.07 -7.30
CA TYR A 62 -9.41 -12.48 -6.07
C TYR A 62 -8.54 -13.48 -5.27
N THR A 63 -7.45 -12.99 -4.75
CA THR A 63 -6.59 -13.70 -3.80
C THR A 63 -6.40 -12.84 -2.57
N PRO A 64 -6.75 -13.33 -1.36
CA PRO A 64 -6.53 -12.57 -0.12
C PRO A 64 -5.04 -12.43 0.16
N ILE A 65 -4.68 -11.30 0.77
CA ILE A 65 -3.32 -10.95 1.21
C ILE A 65 -3.42 -10.59 2.68
N ASP A 66 -3.21 -11.58 3.54
CA ASP A 66 -3.21 -11.39 4.98
C ASP A 66 -1.85 -11.76 5.56
N TYR A 67 -1.22 -10.79 6.23
CA TYR A 67 0.06 -11.06 6.89
C TYR A 67 -0.18 -12.02 8.06
N PRO A 68 0.61 -13.09 8.19
CA PRO A 68 0.40 -14.11 9.23
C PRO A 68 0.44 -13.51 10.64
N GLY A 69 -0.66 -13.67 11.38
CA GLY A 69 -0.80 -13.18 12.76
C GLY A 69 -1.21 -11.70 12.89
N ALA A 70 -1.40 -10.98 11.79
CA ALA A 70 -1.90 -9.62 11.82
C ALA A 70 -3.42 -9.57 12.06
N SER A 71 -3.89 -8.49 12.69
CA SER A 71 -5.31 -8.16 12.78
C SER A 71 -5.82 -7.40 11.55
N THR A 72 -4.92 -6.79 10.80
CA THR A 72 -5.25 -5.96 9.63
C THR A 72 -4.09 -5.96 8.65
N THR A 73 -4.38 -6.11 7.36
CA THR A 73 -3.38 -6.01 6.29
C THR A 73 -3.84 -5.07 5.19
N TRP A 74 -2.96 -4.15 4.76
CA TRP A 74 -3.20 -3.18 3.70
C TRP A 74 -2.21 -3.39 2.56
N ALA A 75 -2.69 -3.74 1.36
CA ALA A 75 -1.87 -3.85 0.15
C ALA A 75 -2.02 -2.57 -0.68
N TYR A 76 -0.92 -1.82 -0.88
CA TYR A 76 -0.96 -0.52 -1.56
C TYR A 76 -0.31 -0.52 -2.94
N GLY A 77 0.89 -1.05 -3.06
CA GLY A 77 1.69 -1.00 -4.28
C GLY A 77 1.99 -2.39 -4.84
N ILE A 78 2.10 -2.47 -6.15
CA ILE A 78 2.56 -3.66 -6.86
C ILE A 78 3.41 -3.24 -8.05
N ASN A 79 4.56 -3.92 -8.26
CA ASN A 79 5.41 -3.72 -9.43
C ASN A 79 5.15 -4.77 -10.53
N ASN A 80 5.85 -4.66 -11.66
CA ASN A 80 5.68 -5.60 -12.77
C ASN A 80 6.26 -7.00 -12.52
N ALA A 81 7.13 -7.16 -11.53
CA ALA A 81 7.58 -8.47 -11.05
C ALA A 81 6.54 -9.17 -10.16
N GLY A 82 5.45 -8.47 -9.79
CA GLY A 82 4.41 -8.99 -8.91
C GLY A 82 4.73 -8.84 -7.43
N THR A 83 5.78 -8.10 -7.07
CA THR A 83 6.08 -7.77 -5.67
C THR A 83 5.07 -6.76 -5.17
N ILE A 84 4.40 -7.09 -4.07
CA ILE A 84 3.37 -6.26 -3.41
C ILE A 84 3.98 -5.64 -2.16
N VAL A 85 3.64 -4.37 -1.90
CA VAL A 85 4.04 -3.67 -0.68
C VAL A 85 2.84 -3.08 0.03
N GLY A 86 2.98 -2.92 1.34
CA GLY A 86 1.92 -2.38 2.17
C GLY A 86 2.31 -2.31 3.64
N PHE A 87 1.33 -2.37 4.51
CA PHE A 87 1.56 -2.50 5.94
C PHE A 87 0.54 -3.44 6.58
N TYR A 88 0.89 -3.95 7.75
CA TYR A 88 -0.01 -4.73 8.60
C TYR A 88 0.01 -4.18 10.03
N ILE A 89 -1.01 -4.54 10.80
CA ILE A 89 -1.12 -4.20 12.21
C ILE A 89 -1.25 -5.50 13.00
N ASP A 90 -0.41 -5.66 14.01
CA ASP A 90 -0.48 -6.74 14.98
C ASP A 90 -0.42 -6.21 16.42
N ALA A 91 -0.22 -7.08 17.40
CA ALA A 91 -0.13 -6.70 18.81
C ALA A 91 1.09 -5.81 19.14
N SER A 92 2.13 -5.79 18.30
CA SER A 92 3.35 -4.99 18.48
C SER A 92 3.27 -3.62 17.81
N GLY A 93 2.36 -3.43 16.85
CA GLY A 93 2.19 -2.13 16.19
C GLY A 93 1.87 -2.19 14.71
N THR A 94 2.30 -1.15 13.99
CA THR A 94 2.13 -1.02 12.54
C THR A 94 3.47 -1.24 11.84
N HIS A 95 3.53 -2.22 10.97
CA HIS A 95 4.74 -2.69 10.31
C HIS A 95 4.58 -2.66 8.79
N GLY A 96 5.58 -2.20 8.07
CA GLY A 96 5.64 -2.34 6.62
C GLY A 96 5.91 -3.78 6.20
N PHE A 97 5.52 -4.13 4.97
CA PHE A 97 5.89 -5.41 4.38
C PHE A 97 6.17 -5.31 2.88
N SER A 98 6.94 -6.27 2.38
CA SER A 98 6.92 -6.68 0.98
C SER A 98 6.55 -8.16 0.87
N LEU A 99 5.80 -8.50 -0.19
CA LEU A 99 5.37 -9.86 -0.50
C LEU A 99 5.78 -10.19 -1.94
N ASN A 100 6.63 -11.21 -2.10
CA ASN A 100 7.01 -11.73 -3.41
C ASN A 100 6.60 -13.21 -3.52
N GLY A 101 5.58 -13.48 -4.33
CA GLY A 101 4.92 -14.79 -4.36
C GLY A 101 4.31 -15.11 -3.00
N THR A 102 4.91 -16.04 -2.25
CA THR A 102 4.50 -16.41 -0.87
C THR A 102 5.49 -15.95 0.20
N ALA A 103 6.58 -15.29 -0.21
CA ALA A 103 7.64 -14.87 0.71
C ALA A 103 7.33 -13.45 1.24
N TRP A 104 7.06 -13.37 2.54
CA TRP A 104 6.90 -12.13 3.28
C TRP A 104 8.25 -11.63 3.80
N ALA A 105 8.50 -10.33 3.68
CA ALA A 105 9.62 -9.66 4.31
C ALA A 105 9.11 -8.42 5.05
N PRO A 106 9.39 -8.29 6.37
CA PRO A 106 9.06 -7.09 7.12
C PRO A 106 9.92 -5.91 6.64
N LEU A 107 9.32 -4.73 6.66
CA LEU A 107 9.93 -3.46 6.25
C LEU A 107 9.74 -2.45 7.38
N ASP A 108 10.56 -2.55 8.42
CA ASP A 108 10.53 -1.61 9.53
C ASP A 108 11.71 -0.65 9.43
N TYR A 109 11.39 0.65 9.35
CA TYR A 109 12.42 1.69 9.36
C TYR A 109 13.14 1.66 10.74
N PRO A 110 14.49 1.67 10.77
CA PRO A 110 15.22 1.54 12.02
C PRO A 110 14.87 2.63 13.04
N GLY A 111 14.41 2.22 14.23
CA GLY A 111 14.02 3.12 15.32
C GLY A 111 12.64 3.76 15.19
N ALA A 112 11.86 3.40 14.17
CA ALA A 112 10.50 3.87 14.02
C ALA A 112 9.52 3.20 14.99
N THR A 113 8.45 3.89 15.34
CA THR A 113 7.29 3.34 16.08
C THR A 113 6.23 2.76 15.16
N SER A 114 6.24 3.14 13.88
CA SER A 114 5.42 2.53 12.84
C SER A 114 6.06 2.76 11.47
N THR A 115 5.87 1.79 10.55
CA THR A 115 6.32 1.91 9.15
C THR A 115 5.20 1.50 8.21
N ARG A 116 5.01 2.28 7.13
CA ARG A 116 4.02 2.02 6.10
C ARG A 116 4.64 2.16 4.72
N ALA A 117 4.73 1.07 3.97
CA ALA A 117 5.14 1.09 2.57
C ALA A 117 3.93 1.38 1.68
N HIS A 118 4.09 2.29 0.71
CA HIS A 118 2.99 2.73 -0.16
C HIS A 118 3.24 2.45 -1.63
N GLY A 119 4.43 2.67 -2.13
CA GLY A 119 4.78 2.51 -3.54
C GLY A 119 6.01 1.65 -3.74
N ILE A 120 6.07 1.00 -4.88
CA ILE A 120 7.22 0.22 -5.33
C ILE A 120 7.37 0.38 -6.85
N ASN A 121 8.59 0.56 -7.35
CA ASN A 121 8.89 0.56 -8.78
C ASN A 121 9.44 -0.78 -9.27
N ASP A 122 9.68 -0.92 -10.57
CA ASP A 122 10.21 -2.16 -11.16
C ASP A 122 11.67 -2.45 -10.77
N GLY A 123 12.42 -1.43 -10.36
CA GLY A 123 13.76 -1.58 -9.79
C GLY A 123 13.76 -2.13 -8.35
N GLY A 124 12.58 -2.29 -7.74
CA GLY A 124 12.43 -2.78 -6.36
C GLY A 124 12.58 -1.68 -5.30
N THR A 125 12.73 -0.41 -5.71
CA THR A 125 12.74 0.70 -4.74
C THR A 125 11.34 0.90 -4.17
N ILE A 126 11.25 0.86 -2.83
CA ILE A 126 10.02 1.02 -2.05
C ILE A 126 10.01 2.41 -1.43
N VAL A 127 8.85 3.06 -1.43
CA VAL A 127 8.65 4.34 -0.76
C VAL A 127 7.45 4.29 0.18
N GLY A 128 7.47 5.15 1.18
CA GLY A 128 6.42 5.23 2.17
C GLY A 128 6.74 6.27 3.25
N TYR A 129 6.21 6.05 4.43
CA TYR A 129 6.54 6.89 5.58
C TYR A 129 6.62 6.06 6.86
N TYR A 130 7.38 6.56 7.81
CA TYR A 130 7.47 6.01 9.16
C TYR A 130 7.15 7.08 10.20
N LYS A 131 6.81 6.67 11.40
CA LYS A 131 6.69 7.57 12.55
C LYS A 131 7.86 7.34 13.51
N ASP A 132 8.45 8.44 13.93
CA ASP A 132 9.44 8.44 14.99
C ASP A 132 8.80 8.29 16.39
N ILE A 133 9.64 8.34 17.43
CA ILE A 133 9.19 8.21 18.82
C ILE A 133 8.34 9.41 19.29
N SER A 134 8.42 10.56 18.61
CA SER A 134 7.58 11.73 18.87
C SER A 134 6.20 11.66 18.18
N GLY A 135 6.01 10.68 17.28
CA GLY A 135 4.82 10.52 16.46
C GLY A 135 4.86 11.31 15.14
N THR A 136 5.98 11.99 14.84
CA THR A 136 6.19 12.73 13.60
C THR A 136 6.35 11.76 12.42
N SER A 137 5.72 12.08 11.29
CA SER A 137 5.82 11.25 10.09
C SER A 137 6.94 11.74 9.19
N HIS A 138 7.79 10.82 8.76
CA HIS A 138 8.92 11.04 7.88
C HIS A 138 8.80 10.20 6.63
N GLY A 139 9.02 10.79 5.45
CA GLY A 139 9.09 10.04 4.20
C GLY A 139 10.34 9.16 4.16
N PHE A 140 10.25 8.02 3.48
CA PHE A 140 11.42 7.18 3.23
C PHE A 140 11.44 6.60 1.81
N SER A 141 12.64 6.24 1.36
CA SER A 141 12.87 5.25 0.31
C SER A 141 13.77 4.13 0.82
N PHE A 142 13.56 2.91 0.29
CA PHE A 142 14.35 1.71 0.57
C PHE A 142 14.68 1.00 -0.73
N ASP A 143 15.95 0.79 -1.04
CA ASP A 143 16.44 0.19 -2.29
C ASP A 143 16.70 -1.32 -2.20
N GLY A 144 16.32 -1.95 -1.07
CA GLY A 144 16.61 -3.34 -0.76
C GLY A 144 17.82 -3.52 0.18
N ASN A 145 18.67 -2.49 0.34
CA ASN A 145 19.85 -2.50 1.21
C ASN A 145 19.88 -1.31 2.18
N ALA A 146 19.54 -0.12 1.69
CA ALA A 146 19.67 1.13 2.44
C ALA A 146 18.36 1.91 2.51
N TRP A 147 18.12 2.49 3.66
CA TRP A 147 17.04 3.44 3.90
C TRP A 147 17.53 4.87 3.65
N SER A 148 16.70 5.68 3.02
CA SER A 148 16.94 7.11 2.84
C SER A 148 15.74 7.89 3.34
N ASN A 149 16.00 8.96 4.09
CA ASN A 149 14.97 9.91 4.53
C ASN A 149 14.59 10.84 3.38
N LEU A 150 13.29 11.13 3.23
CA LEU A 150 12.72 11.95 2.17
C LEU A 150 11.90 13.13 2.73
N ASP A 151 12.37 13.74 3.80
CA ASP A 151 11.64 14.86 4.39
C ASP A 151 11.68 16.11 3.51
N TYR A 152 10.50 16.73 3.35
CA TYR A 152 10.41 18.03 2.69
C TYR A 152 11.04 19.10 3.62
N PRO A 153 11.96 19.93 3.08
CA PRO A 153 12.66 20.89 3.91
C PRO A 153 11.75 21.83 4.69
N GLY A 154 11.84 21.80 6.02
CA GLY A 154 11.06 22.64 6.93
C GLY A 154 9.64 22.15 7.25
N ALA A 155 9.18 21.04 6.68
CA ALA A 155 7.89 20.48 7.02
C ALA A 155 7.97 19.58 8.27
N PRO A 156 7.00 19.65 9.18
CA PRO A 156 6.96 18.77 10.35
C PRO A 156 6.46 17.35 10.05
N ASP A 157 5.76 17.13 8.93
CA ASP A 157 5.25 15.81 8.52
C ASP A 157 5.44 15.65 7.01
N THR A 158 6.07 14.56 6.59
CA THR A 158 6.27 14.21 5.17
C THR A 158 5.91 12.76 4.92
N ARG A 159 5.21 12.49 3.82
CA ARG A 159 4.79 11.14 3.42
C ARG A 159 5.02 10.93 1.92
N ALA A 160 5.82 9.95 1.57
CA ALA A 160 5.94 9.50 0.19
C ALA A 160 4.83 8.48 -0.12
N HIS A 161 4.12 8.67 -1.24
CA HIS A 161 2.97 7.82 -1.60
C HIS A 161 3.24 6.97 -2.85
N GLY A 162 3.96 7.47 -3.83
CA GLY A 162 4.19 6.76 -5.07
C GLY A 162 5.57 7.00 -5.64
N ILE A 163 6.05 6.04 -6.41
CA ILE A 163 7.32 6.11 -7.14
C ILE A 163 7.10 5.51 -8.53
N ASN A 164 7.70 6.13 -9.56
CA ASN A 164 7.72 5.56 -10.92
C ASN A 164 9.06 4.86 -11.23
N ASN A 165 9.15 4.22 -12.40
CA ASN A 165 10.35 3.48 -12.80
C ASN A 165 11.60 4.36 -12.97
N PRO A 166 11.53 5.64 -13.44
CA PRO A 166 12.66 6.56 -13.40
C PRO A 166 13.08 7.04 -12.00
N GLY A 167 12.35 6.66 -10.93
CA GLY A 167 12.68 7.04 -9.55
C GLY A 167 12.08 8.38 -9.10
N VAL A 168 11.14 8.96 -9.85
CA VAL A 168 10.41 10.16 -9.42
C VAL A 168 9.39 9.77 -8.37
N ILE A 169 9.43 10.45 -7.23
CA ILE A 169 8.59 10.19 -6.05
C ILE A 169 7.55 11.30 -5.92
N ALA A 170 6.32 10.91 -5.66
CA ALA A 170 5.23 11.81 -5.30
C ALA A 170 4.76 11.54 -3.87
N GLY A 171 4.40 12.59 -3.17
CA GLY A 171 3.96 12.49 -1.79
C GLY A 171 3.24 13.75 -1.31
N ALA A 172 3.06 13.86 -0.01
CA ALA A 172 2.47 15.00 0.66
C ALA A 172 3.36 15.45 1.83
N TRP A 173 3.31 16.72 2.13
CA TRP A 173 3.86 17.31 3.34
C TRP A 173 2.78 18.19 3.99
N TYR A 174 2.87 18.38 5.29
CA TYR A 174 1.87 19.09 6.07
C TYR A 174 2.54 20.24 6.84
N GLU A 175 1.88 21.38 6.88
CA GLU A 175 2.21 22.46 7.81
C GLU A 175 1.60 22.14 9.16
N GLY A 176 2.29 22.46 10.25
CA GLY A 176 1.82 22.28 11.62
C GLY A 176 0.71 23.26 12.00
#